data_cf4c1118d558e28f401d7c28861f2578
#
_entry.id   cf4c1118d558e28f401d7c28861f2578
#
_cell.length_a   1.000
_cell.length_b   1.000
_cell.length_c   1.000
_cell.angle_alpha   90.00
_cell.angle_beta   90.00
_cell.angle_gamma   90.00
#
_symmetry.space_group_name_H-M   'P 1'
#
loop_
_entity.id
_entity.type
_entity.pdbx_description
1 polymer ?
#
loop_
_entity_poly.entity_id
_entity_poly.type
_entity_poly.pdbx_seq_one_letter_code
_entity_poly.pdbx_strand_id
1 'polypeptide(L)'
;MRLGDVAGETAQLGERLSLVHAANSRFAISNRDGIPADTRDLLMRNPPHASSLDAVEAVFAGHGPRIVIAATASEQVAERHAHWLSKGIHVVTACKLGQGTALSRWHAIQSARATGGTQYGDSATVGAGLPLLRSLRALQAGGGRLHPLAGGLFWLMGGVWGE
;
A
#
# COMPACT_ATOMS: atom_id res chain seq x y z
N MET A 1 -4.46 -11.21 9.86
CA MET A 1 -3.89 -11.78 8.62
C MET A 1 -2.38 -11.79 8.77
N ARG A 2 -1.75 -12.95 8.75
CA ARG A 2 -0.29 -13.10 8.89
C ARG A 2 0.34 -13.05 7.50
N LEU A 3 1.51 -12.44 7.37
CA LEU A 3 2.26 -12.41 6.11
C LEU A 3 2.49 -13.82 5.50
N GLY A 4 2.51 -14.86 6.33
CA GLY A 4 2.59 -16.25 5.89
C GLY A 4 1.38 -16.74 5.09
N ASP A 5 0.19 -16.19 5.36
CA ASP A 5 -1.04 -16.60 4.66
C ASP A 5 -1.05 -16.06 3.22
N VAL A 6 -0.46 -14.87 3.01
CA VAL A 6 -0.33 -14.26 1.67
C VAL A 6 0.65 -15.04 0.79
N ALA A 7 1.73 -15.58 1.38
CA ALA A 7 2.68 -16.41 0.63
C ALA A 7 2.07 -17.75 0.18
N GLY A 8 1.12 -18.29 0.95
CA GLY A 8 0.37 -19.50 0.60
C GLY A 8 -0.61 -19.28 -0.55
N GLU A 9 -1.34 -18.17 -0.54
CA GLU A 9 -2.30 -17.81 -1.60
C GLU A 9 -1.59 -17.47 -2.92
N THR A 10 -0.46 -16.78 -2.89
CA THR A 10 0.32 -16.47 -4.10
C THR A 10 0.97 -17.69 -4.72
N ALA A 11 1.30 -18.71 -3.93
CA ALA A 11 1.80 -19.99 -4.44
C ALA A 11 0.74 -20.74 -5.28
N GLN A 12 -0.54 -20.56 -4.98
CA GLN A 12 -1.64 -21.12 -5.78
C GLN A 12 -1.80 -20.42 -7.14
N LEU A 13 -1.39 -19.15 -7.25
CA LEU A 13 -1.40 -18.39 -8.50
C LEU A 13 -0.12 -18.56 -9.33
N GLY A 14 0.83 -19.37 -8.88
CA GLY A 14 2.09 -19.61 -9.57
C GLY A 14 3.11 -18.46 -9.46
N GLU A 15 2.81 -17.42 -8.69
CA GLU A 15 3.70 -16.28 -8.45
C GLU A 15 4.27 -16.32 -7.04
N ARG A 16 5.55 -15.99 -6.90
CA ARG A 16 6.20 -15.89 -5.59
C ARG A 16 6.51 -14.44 -5.28
N LEU A 17 5.93 -13.92 -4.19
CA LEU A 17 6.30 -12.64 -3.62
C LEU A 17 7.49 -12.82 -2.67
N SER A 18 8.52 -11.99 -2.85
CA SER A 18 9.66 -11.93 -1.94
C SER A 18 9.61 -10.61 -1.17
N LEU A 19 9.61 -10.68 0.15
CA LEU A 19 9.76 -9.51 1.00
C LEU A 19 11.24 -9.14 1.05
N VAL A 20 11.61 -7.98 0.52
CA VAL A 20 13.01 -7.52 0.46
C VAL A 20 13.29 -6.31 1.36
N HIS A 21 12.24 -5.65 1.83
CA HIS A 21 12.34 -4.52 2.76
C HIS A 21 11.16 -4.51 3.71
N ALA A 22 11.42 -4.32 4.99
CA ALA A 22 10.40 -4.06 5.99
C ALA A 22 10.87 -2.94 6.92
N ALA A 23 9.99 -1.99 7.20
CA ALA A 23 10.31 -0.84 8.04
C ALA A 23 9.13 -0.45 8.93
N ASN A 24 9.44 0.12 10.06
CA ASN A 24 8.52 0.86 10.91
C ASN A 24 9.02 2.32 11.08
N SER A 25 8.43 3.10 11.98
CA SER A 25 8.81 4.51 12.19
C SER A 25 10.24 4.70 12.71
N ARG A 26 10.92 3.66 13.19
CA ARG A 26 12.23 3.75 13.83
C ARG A 26 13.30 2.94 13.12
N PHE A 27 12.95 1.77 12.64
CA PHE A 27 13.90 0.76 12.19
C PHE A 27 13.52 0.18 10.84
N ALA A 28 14.51 -0.27 10.11
CA ALA A 28 14.33 -0.97 8.85
C ALA A 28 15.26 -2.17 8.75
N ILE A 29 14.83 -3.18 8.01
CA ILE A 29 15.64 -4.31 7.56
C ILE A 29 15.49 -4.45 6.05
N SER A 30 16.60 -4.71 5.37
CA SER A 30 16.63 -4.95 3.93
C SER A 30 17.48 -6.16 3.63
N ASN A 31 16.96 -7.02 2.75
CA ASN A 31 17.72 -8.14 2.19
C ASN A 31 17.22 -8.42 0.78
N ARG A 32 18.09 -8.28 -0.22
CA ARG A 32 17.74 -8.49 -1.64
C ARG A 32 17.37 -9.93 -1.97
N ASP A 33 17.89 -10.89 -1.22
CA ASP A 33 17.62 -12.32 -1.39
C ASP A 33 16.31 -12.77 -0.71
N GLY A 34 15.67 -11.86 0.00
CA GLY A 34 14.43 -12.08 0.72
C GLY A 34 14.60 -12.04 2.24
N ILE A 35 13.56 -11.59 2.90
CA ILE A 35 13.46 -11.50 4.36
C ILE A 35 12.49 -12.58 4.84
N PRO A 36 12.84 -13.38 5.84
CA PRO A 36 11.96 -14.40 6.40
C PRO A 36 10.63 -13.85 6.92
N ALA A 37 9.59 -14.66 6.91
CA ALA A 37 8.23 -14.24 7.29
C ALA A 37 8.10 -13.83 8.77
N ASP A 38 9.00 -14.29 9.62
CA ASP A 38 9.09 -13.96 11.06
C ASP A 38 9.85 -12.64 11.35
N THR A 39 10.14 -11.90 10.32
CA THR A 39 10.89 -10.61 10.35
C THR A 39 10.37 -9.61 11.36
N ARG A 40 9.08 -9.68 11.73
CA ARG A 40 8.52 -8.80 12.76
C ARG A 40 9.29 -8.91 14.08
N ASP A 41 9.65 -10.12 14.47
CA ASP A 41 10.42 -10.37 15.69
C ASP A 41 11.86 -9.86 15.54
N LEU A 42 12.43 -9.96 14.34
CA LEU A 42 13.75 -9.43 14.03
C LEU A 42 13.77 -7.89 14.11
N LEU A 43 12.77 -7.22 13.57
CA LEU A 43 12.61 -5.75 13.66
C LEU A 43 12.44 -5.27 15.11
N MET A 44 11.85 -6.09 15.98
CA MET A 44 11.65 -5.75 17.39
C MET A 44 12.87 -6.03 18.27
N ARG A 45 13.68 -7.04 17.92
CA ARG A 45 14.80 -7.50 18.75
C ARG A 45 16.15 -6.90 18.39
N ASN A 46 16.44 -6.74 17.09
CA ASN A 46 17.73 -6.25 16.59
C ASN A 46 17.53 -5.43 15.31
N PRO A 47 17.17 -4.15 15.44
CA PRO A 47 17.02 -3.30 14.27
C PRO A 47 18.40 -3.02 13.64
N PRO A 48 18.69 -3.51 12.44
CA PRO A 48 20.02 -3.33 11.85
C PRO A 48 20.29 -1.89 11.40
N HIS A 49 19.24 -1.12 11.09
CA HIS A 49 19.39 0.23 10.54
C HIS A 49 18.26 1.17 10.98
N ALA A 50 18.57 2.47 10.99
CA ALA A 50 17.54 3.50 11.09
C ALA A 50 16.61 3.46 9.87
N SER A 51 15.33 3.70 10.07
CA SER A 51 14.36 3.74 8.97
C SER A 51 14.66 4.91 8.03
N SER A 52 14.70 4.63 6.73
CA SER A 52 14.84 5.63 5.67
C SER A 52 13.95 5.27 4.50
N LEU A 53 13.19 6.25 3.99
CA LEU A 53 12.36 6.06 2.80
C LEU A 53 13.18 5.92 1.52
N ASP A 54 14.39 6.44 1.48
CA ASP A 54 15.30 6.32 0.32
C ASP A 54 15.83 4.88 0.18
N ALA A 55 15.93 4.15 1.30
CA ALA A 55 16.33 2.75 1.29
C ALA A 55 15.32 1.85 0.58
N VAL A 56 14.04 2.24 0.51
CA VAL A 56 12.99 1.48 -0.19
C VAL A 56 13.31 1.32 -1.68
N GLU A 57 13.79 2.37 -2.33
CA GLU A 57 14.13 2.33 -3.76
C GLU A 57 15.43 1.58 -4.02
N ALA A 58 16.40 1.73 -3.13
CA ALA A 58 17.72 1.09 -3.25
C ALA A 58 17.65 -0.45 -3.19
N VAL A 59 16.62 -1.00 -2.57
CA VAL A 59 16.43 -2.46 -2.44
C VAL A 59 15.92 -3.10 -3.72
N PHE A 60 15.18 -2.37 -4.54
CA PHE A 60 14.61 -2.88 -5.78
C PHE A 60 15.66 -2.98 -6.90
N ALA A 61 16.67 -3.80 -6.70
CA ALA A 61 17.65 -4.13 -7.73
C ALA A 61 17.25 -5.44 -8.40
N GLY A 62 16.53 -5.39 -9.51
CA GLY A 62 16.15 -6.59 -10.23
C GLY A 62 15.10 -6.33 -11.29
N HIS A 63 14.87 -7.36 -12.10
CA HIS A 63 13.81 -7.38 -13.10
C HIS A 63 12.54 -7.97 -12.46
N GLY A 64 11.40 -7.36 -12.68
CA GLY A 64 10.12 -7.85 -12.22
C GLY A 64 9.24 -6.77 -11.58
N PRO A 65 7.98 -7.09 -11.27
CA PRO A 65 7.08 -6.18 -10.60
C PRO A 65 7.60 -5.79 -9.21
N ARG A 66 7.61 -4.49 -8.92
CA ARG A 66 8.03 -3.92 -7.64
C ARG A 66 6.82 -3.35 -6.94
N ILE A 67 6.59 -3.76 -5.71
CA ILE A 67 5.40 -3.39 -4.96
C ILE A 67 5.80 -2.84 -3.59
N VAL A 68 5.33 -1.66 -3.24
CA VAL A 68 5.38 -1.10 -1.89
C VAL A 68 4.03 -1.27 -1.23
N ILE A 69 4.02 -1.84 -0.03
CA ILE A 69 2.82 -1.94 0.83
C ILE A 69 2.95 -0.90 1.94
N ALA A 70 2.16 0.17 1.84
CA ALA A 70 2.13 1.26 2.81
C ALA A 70 0.98 1.07 3.82
N ALA A 71 1.28 0.44 4.94
CA ALA A 71 0.33 0.17 6.04
C ALA A 71 0.55 1.10 7.25
N THR A 72 0.95 2.35 7.01
CA THR A 72 1.30 3.33 8.03
C THR A 72 0.50 4.62 7.84
N ALA A 73 0.17 5.30 8.93
CA ALA A 73 -0.46 6.62 8.92
C ALA A 73 0.56 7.78 8.87
N SER A 74 1.63 7.62 8.09
CA SER A 74 2.69 8.61 7.94
C SER A 74 2.47 9.50 6.73
N GLU A 75 2.47 10.81 6.95
CA GLU A 75 2.39 11.82 5.89
C GLU A 75 3.59 11.72 4.94
N GLN A 76 4.79 11.55 5.49
CA GLN A 76 6.02 11.39 4.70
C GLN A 76 5.98 10.19 3.75
N VAL A 77 5.40 9.08 4.20
CA VAL A 77 5.20 7.90 3.35
C VAL A 77 4.17 8.18 2.25
N ALA A 78 3.06 8.85 2.60
CA ALA A 78 2.02 9.21 1.64
C ALA A 78 2.53 10.16 0.54
N GLU A 79 3.42 11.09 0.87
CA GLU A 79 4.08 11.98 -0.08
C GLU A 79 4.95 11.25 -1.10
N ARG A 80 5.53 10.11 -0.73
CA ARG A 80 6.36 9.29 -1.63
C ARG A 80 5.55 8.46 -2.63
N HIS A 81 4.25 8.30 -2.46
CA HIS A 81 3.44 7.43 -3.32
C HIS A 81 3.54 7.82 -4.81
N ALA A 82 3.35 9.10 -5.14
CA ALA A 82 3.45 9.57 -6.53
C ALA A 82 4.85 9.35 -7.12
N HIS A 83 5.90 9.59 -6.30
CA HIS A 83 7.28 9.36 -6.73
C HIS A 83 7.54 7.87 -7.03
N TRP A 84 7.15 6.96 -6.15
CA TRP A 84 7.31 5.52 -6.39
C TRP A 84 6.56 5.05 -7.64
N LEU A 85 5.33 5.52 -7.83
CA LEU A 85 4.52 5.19 -9.01
C LEU A 85 5.19 5.66 -10.30
N SER A 86 5.76 6.87 -10.34
CA SER A 86 6.47 7.38 -11.50
C SER A 86 7.76 6.61 -11.84
N LYS A 87 8.33 5.93 -10.85
CA LYS A 87 9.51 5.05 -10.99
C LYS A 87 9.17 3.60 -11.37
N GLY A 88 7.92 3.32 -11.72
CA GLY A 88 7.49 1.96 -12.06
C GLY A 88 7.33 1.03 -10.86
N ILE A 89 7.12 1.59 -9.66
CA ILE A 89 6.87 0.84 -8.43
C ILE A 89 5.38 0.92 -8.11
N HIS A 90 4.72 -0.23 -8.05
CA HIS A 90 3.32 -0.32 -7.65
C HIS A 90 3.16 0.01 -6.16
N VAL A 91 2.06 0.63 -5.80
CA VAL A 91 1.76 0.98 -4.40
C VAL A 91 0.43 0.37 -3.99
N VAL A 92 0.42 -0.32 -2.85
CA VAL A 92 -0.80 -0.78 -2.16
C VAL A 92 -0.84 -0.09 -0.81
N THR A 93 -1.95 0.58 -0.50
CA THR A 93 -2.04 1.35 0.75
C THR A 93 -3.36 1.14 1.48
N ALA A 94 -3.27 1.08 2.80
CA ALA A 94 -4.42 1.20 3.70
C ALA A 94 -4.52 2.61 4.31
N CYS A 95 -3.55 3.49 4.02
CA CYS A 95 -3.47 4.84 4.57
C CYS A 95 -4.36 5.80 3.78
N LYS A 96 -5.22 6.54 4.49
CA LYS A 96 -6.11 7.55 3.91
C LYS A 96 -5.36 8.80 3.44
N LEU A 97 -4.18 9.07 3.98
CA LEU A 97 -3.41 10.30 3.72
C LEU A 97 -2.97 10.45 2.26
N GLY A 98 -2.81 9.35 1.54
CA GLY A 98 -2.45 9.37 0.12
C GLY A 98 -3.47 10.09 -0.75
N GLN A 99 -4.75 9.95 -0.44
CA GLN A 99 -5.85 10.49 -1.27
C GLN A 99 -6.80 11.42 -0.51
N GLY A 100 -6.84 11.34 0.80
CA GLY A 100 -7.88 11.99 1.63
C GLY A 100 -7.54 13.39 2.12
N THR A 101 -6.30 13.86 1.99
CA THR A 101 -5.88 15.13 2.60
C THR A 101 -5.81 16.30 1.61
N ALA A 102 -5.41 16.05 0.37
CA ALA A 102 -5.26 17.09 -0.64
C ALA A 102 -5.60 16.58 -2.04
N LEU A 103 -6.43 17.32 -2.75
CA LEU A 103 -6.80 17.01 -4.13
C LEU A 103 -5.57 17.03 -5.06
N SER A 104 -4.62 17.92 -4.81
CA SER A 104 -3.35 17.99 -5.55
C SER A 104 -2.54 16.69 -5.44
N ARG A 105 -2.48 16.08 -4.26
CA ARG A 105 -1.81 14.79 -4.06
C ARG A 105 -2.51 13.67 -4.84
N TRP A 106 -3.84 13.65 -4.81
CA TRP A 106 -4.61 12.69 -5.60
C TRP A 106 -4.31 12.82 -7.09
N HIS A 107 -4.30 14.04 -7.64
CA HIS A 107 -3.93 14.29 -9.04
C HIS A 107 -2.50 13.85 -9.35
N ALA A 108 -1.54 14.14 -8.47
CA ALA A 108 -0.16 13.70 -8.62
C ALA A 108 -0.05 12.16 -8.67
N ILE A 109 -0.78 11.44 -7.83
CA ILE A 109 -0.84 9.98 -7.83
C ILE A 109 -1.43 9.46 -9.14
N GLN A 110 -2.55 10.03 -9.64
CA GLN A 110 -3.17 9.59 -10.88
C GLN A 110 -2.24 9.85 -12.10
N SER A 111 -1.60 11.01 -12.15
CA SER A 111 -0.62 11.34 -13.19
C SER A 111 0.59 10.40 -13.17
N ALA A 112 1.15 10.15 -11.98
CA ALA A 112 2.29 9.26 -11.81
C ALA A 112 1.97 7.80 -12.21
N ARG A 113 0.76 7.31 -11.92
CA ARG A 113 0.28 6.00 -12.38
C ARG A 113 0.27 5.90 -13.91
N ALA A 114 -0.27 6.92 -14.57
CA ALA A 114 -0.35 6.95 -16.02
C ALA A 114 1.05 6.96 -16.66
N THR A 115 1.94 7.78 -16.13
CA THR A 115 3.32 7.91 -16.63
C THR A 115 4.15 6.65 -16.37
N GLY A 116 4.03 6.08 -15.18
CA GLY A 116 4.82 4.92 -14.76
C GLY A 116 4.24 3.56 -15.18
N GLY A 117 3.04 3.52 -15.76
CA GLY A 117 2.33 2.27 -16.08
C GLY A 117 2.04 1.43 -14.84
N THR A 118 1.83 2.07 -13.68
CA THR A 118 1.77 1.42 -12.37
C THR A 118 0.35 1.27 -11.83
N GLN A 119 0.19 0.41 -10.83
CA GLN A 119 -1.05 0.19 -10.11
C GLN A 119 -1.02 0.89 -8.74
N TYR A 120 -2.15 1.46 -8.33
CA TYR A 120 -2.35 2.01 -7.00
C TYR A 120 -3.54 1.32 -6.33
N GLY A 121 -3.26 0.44 -5.39
CA GLY A 121 -4.24 -0.34 -4.65
C GLY A 121 -4.67 0.42 -3.40
N ASP A 122 -5.85 1.03 -3.43
CA ASP A 122 -6.40 1.89 -2.38
C ASP A 122 -7.73 1.38 -1.80
N SER A 123 -8.11 0.16 -2.10
CA SER A 123 -9.41 -0.39 -1.71
C SER A 123 -9.65 -0.42 -0.20
N ALA A 124 -8.60 -0.45 0.61
CA ALA A 124 -8.69 -0.42 2.06
C ALA A 124 -8.69 1.01 2.65
N THR A 125 -8.58 2.07 1.84
CA THR A 125 -8.50 3.46 2.34
C THR A 125 -9.87 4.03 2.73
N VAL A 126 -10.93 3.57 2.06
CA VAL A 126 -12.31 4.00 2.31
C VAL A 126 -13.19 2.78 2.49
N GLY A 127 -13.89 2.71 3.62
CA GLY A 127 -14.80 1.60 3.93
C GLY A 127 -14.11 0.32 4.39
N ALA A 128 -12.81 0.34 4.64
CA ALA A 128 -12.02 -0.80 5.12
C ALA A 128 -12.26 -2.08 4.30
N GLY A 129 -12.94 -3.09 4.86
CA GLY A 129 -13.26 -4.34 4.19
C GLY A 129 -14.40 -4.28 3.16
N LEU A 130 -15.11 -3.14 3.08
CA LEU A 130 -16.17 -2.96 2.09
C LEU A 130 -15.59 -2.55 0.73
N PRO A 131 -15.99 -3.15 -0.38
CA PRO A 131 -15.44 -2.85 -1.70
C PRO A 131 -16.03 -1.56 -2.32
N LEU A 132 -16.20 -0.50 -1.51
CA LEU A 132 -16.91 0.71 -1.92
C LEU A 132 -16.27 1.39 -3.14
N LEU A 133 -14.98 1.72 -3.06
CA LEU A 133 -14.27 2.36 -4.17
C LEU A 133 -14.25 1.50 -5.43
N ARG A 134 -14.07 0.19 -5.26
CA ARG A 134 -14.09 -0.77 -6.36
C ARG A 134 -15.45 -0.82 -7.04
N SER A 135 -16.53 -0.86 -6.27
CA SER A 135 -17.91 -0.88 -6.79
C SER A 135 -18.25 0.42 -7.52
N LEU A 136 -17.89 1.58 -6.96
CA LEU A 136 -18.08 2.87 -7.62
C LEU A 136 -17.33 2.98 -8.95
N ARG A 137 -16.08 2.53 -8.99
CA ARG A 137 -15.27 2.51 -10.22
C ARG A 137 -15.86 1.56 -11.27
N ALA A 138 -16.37 0.40 -10.86
CA ALA A 138 -17.01 -0.55 -11.76
C ALA A 138 -18.32 0.02 -12.35
N LEU A 139 -19.13 0.70 -11.54
CA LEU A 139 -20.35 1.37 -12.01
C LEU A 139 -20.02 2.50 -13.01
N GLN A 140 -19.02 3.31 -12.73
CA GLN A 140 -18.55 4.38 -13.61
C GLN A 140 -18.03 3.81 -14.95
N ALA A 141 -17.23 2.76 -14.89
CA ALA A 141 -16.70 2.09 -16.08
C ALA A 141 -17.81 1.45 -16.96
N GLY A 142 -18.92 1.01 -16.33
CA GLY A 142 -20.11 0.52 -17.02
C GLY A 142 -21.00 1.61 -17.61
N GLY A 143 -20.56 2.89 -17.59
CA GLY A 143 -21.34 4.02 -18.15
C GLY A 143 -22.42 4.57 -17.21
N GLY A 144 -22.45 4.11 -15.95
CA GLY A 144 -23.36 4.62 -14.93
C GLY A 144 -23.04 6.08 -14.55
N ARG A 145 -24.06 6.91 -14.39
CA ARG A 145 -23.92 8.26 -13.84
C ARG A 145 -23.90 8.18 -12.32
N LEU A 146 -22.81 8.62 -11.71
CA LEU A 146 -22.73 8.77 -10.27
C LEU A 146 -23.24 10.16 -9.88
N HIS A 147 -24.24 10.21 -9.02
CA HIS A 147 -24.63 11.43 -8.33
C HIS A 147 -23.66 11.70 -7.18
N PRO A 148 -23.54 12.96 -6.70
CA PRO A 148 -22.70 13.27 -5.57
C PRO A 148 -23.06 12.38 -4.36
N LEU A 149 -22.06 11.66 -3.87
CA LEU A 149 -22.18 10.81 -2.70
C LEU A 149 -21.47 11.53 -1.53
N ALA A 150 -22.22 11.85 -0.50
CA ALA A 150 -21.68 12.38 0.74
C ALA A 150 -22.11 11.48 1.89
N GLY A 151 -21.16 11.10 2.73
CA GLY A 151 -21.44 10.29 3.91
C GLY A 151 -20.23 10.16 4.82
N GLY A 152 -20.48 10.11 6.14
CA GLY A 152 -19.47 9.79 7.15
C GLY A 152 -19.40 8.29 7.35
N LEU A 153 -18.30 7.65 6.91
CA LEU A 153 -18.05 6.21 7.09
C LEU A 153 -17.47 5.87 8.48
N PHE A 154 -17.40 6.83 9.38
CA PHE A 154 -16.86 6.66 10.74
C PHE A 154 -17.64 5.63 11.59
N TRP A 155 -18.90 5.42 11.30
CA TRP A 155 -19.77 4.55 12.10
C TRP A 155 -19.52 3.06 11.91
N LEU A 156 -18.97 2.66 10.78
CA LEU A 156 -18.67 1.26 10.51
C LEU A 156 -17.45 0.73 11.28
N MET A 157 -16.60 1.63 11.79
CA MET A 157 -15.44 1.23 12.60
C MET A 157 -15.75 1.17 14.10
N GLY A 158 -16.74 1.90 14.57
CA GLY A 158 -17.13 1.94 15.98
C GLY A 158 -17.93 0.71 16.45
N GLY A 159 -18.58 0.00 15.54
CA GLY A 159 -19.39 -1.18 15.85
C GLY A 159 -18.63 -2.50 15.91
N VAL A 160 -17.38 -2.54 15.50
CA VAL A 160 -16.56 -3.77 15.46
C VAL A 160 -15.62 -3.90 16.66
N TRP A 161 -15.44 -2.84 17.45
CA TRP A 161 -14.50 -2.81 18.59
C TRP A 161 -15.19 -2.60 19.93
N GLY A 162 -16.51 -2.75 19.98
CA GLY A 162 -17.28 -2.60 21.18
C GLY A 162 -17.83 -3.95 21.72
N GLU A 163 -16.96 -4.85 22.11
CA GLU A 163 -17.15 -5.87 23.15
C GLU A 163 -15.79 -6.40 23.59
#